data_3240c69d12968f459f3ac942262113e4
#
_entry.id   3240c69d12968f459f3ac942262113e4
#
_cell.length_a   1.000
_cell.length_b   1.000
_cell.length_c   1.000
_cell.angle_alpha   90.00
_cell.angle_beta   90.00
_cell.angle_gamma   90.00
#
_symmetry.space_group_name_H-M   'P 1'
#
loop_
_entity.id
_entity.type
_entity.pdbx_description
1 polymer ?
#
loop_
_entity_poly.entity_id
_entity_poly.type
_entity_poly.pdbx_seq_one_letter_code
_entity_poly.pdbx_strand_id
1 'polypeptide(L)'
;MDIEIIKGTKEGQNKLNKVKNFLASSGLDLDDDIDTTVCIMEDGSLVATGSRAKYLLKCIAVSEEARGSGYMSALMGTLWQDAFQNGVKELLVYTKPENTALFESLFFHRLAKTKDVVLLEREKGEAKRFAIKQIEKAYAEKGRAFDKSSSAEIRGAAVMNCNPFTLGHRYLIEEAAKQCDVLYVFVVSEEASEFSFEERFELVKKGCADLDNVFVAQTGPYLVSKASFPQYFIKDKTEVSRIKCELDLEIFSKIFAKELGISKRFFGSEPMSETTRKYNEAMKIYLPKKGIEAIEVERAEALGEPISASRVRMLFEELKDAKADAKDAGQKLRLLLPEASFDFLMKKSKR
;
A
#
# COMPACT_ATOMS: atom_id res chain seq x y z
N MET A 1 -26.08 18.91 20.06
CA MET A 1 -25.06 18.16 19.24
C MET A 1 -24.72 16.88 20.00
N ASP A 2 -25.07 15.73 19.46
CA ASP A 2 -24.74 14.43 20.02
C ASP A 2 -23.80 13.70 19.09
N ILE A 3 -22.79 13.01 19.66
CA ILE A 3 -21.79 12.27 18.89
C ILE A 3 -22.02 10.77 19.13
N GLU A 4 -22.32 10.06 18.06
CA GLU A 4 -22.41 8.60 18.08
C GLU A 4 -21.21 7.97 17.40
N ILE A 5 -20.63 6.91 18.00
CA ILE A 5 -19.51 6.15 17.43
C ILE A 5 -19.99 4.73 17.18
N ILE A 6 -19.87 4.29 15.92
CA ILE A 6 -20.19 2.94 15.47
C ILE A 6 -18.88 2.21 15.19
N LYS A 7 -18.60 1.11 15.93
CA LYS A 7 -17.40 0.26 15.76
C LYS A 7 -17.72 -0.92 14.84
N GLY A 8 -16.93 -1.06 13.78
CA GLY A 8 -17.06 -2.16 12.81
C GLY A 8 -18.32 -2.07 11.94
N THR A 9 -18.47 -3.02 11.02
CA THR A 9 -19.60 -3.08 10.08
C THR A 9 -20.80 -3.91 10.59
N LYS A 10 -20.61 -4.70 11.67
CA LYS A 10 -21.63 -5.65 12.17
C LYS A 10 -22.56 -5.08 13.25
N GLU A 11 -22.11 -4.09 14.01
CA GLU A 11 -22.95 -3.46 15.04
C GLU A 11 -23.75 -2.30 14.47
N GLY A 12 -25.06 -2.43 14.48
CA GLY A 12 -25.97 -1.33 14.14
C GLY A 12 -26.29 -1.21 12.65
N GLN A 13 -26.62 -2.31 11.98
CA GLN A 13 -27.04 -2.32 10.57
C GLN A 13 -28.03 -1.19 10.22
N ASN A 14 -28.96 -0.87 11.13
CA ASN A 14 -29.92 0.23 10.95
C ASN A 14 -29.24 1.61 11.01
N LYS A 15 -28.22 1.77 11.86
CA LYS A 15 -27.47 3.04 11.95
C LYS A 15 -26.59 3.23 10.71
N LEU A 16 -25.96 2.16 10.22
CA LEU A 16 -25.17 2.20 8.99
C LEU A 16 -26.03 2.50 7.75
N ASN A 17 -27.29 2.06 7.71
CA ASN A 17 -28.19 2.43 6.62
C ASN A 17 -28.50 3.94 6.59
N LYS A 18 -28.66 4.60 7.77
CA LYS A 18 -28.76 6.06 7.82
C LYS A 18 -27.51 6.75 7.30
N VAL A 19 -26.32 6.24 7.68
CA VAL A 19 -25.04 6.76 7.18
C VAL A 19 -24.91 6.58 5.67
N LYS A 20 -25.27 5.41 5.11
CA LYS A 20 -25.26 5.17 3.67
C LYS A 20 -26.17 6.15 2.91
N ASN A 21 -27.38 6.36 3.38
CA ASN A 21 -28.32 7.30 2.77
C ASN A 21 -27.80 8.75 2.82
N PHE A 22 -27.21 9.15 3.94
CA PHE A 22 -26.61 10.47 4.11
C PHE A 22 -25.40 10.68 3.19
N LEU A 23 -24.52 9.69 3.08
CA LEU A 23 -23.39 9.74 2.18
C LEU A 23 -23.83 9.80 0.71
N ALA A 24 -24.83 9.01 0.33
CA ALA A 24 -25.38 8.99 -1.02
C ALA A 24 -25.92 10.36 -1.45
N SER A 25 -26.57 11.13 -0.54
CA SER A 25 -27.00 12.51 -0.82
C SER A 25 -25.84 13.47 -1.11
N SER A 26 -24.63 13.14 -0.60
CA SER A 26 -23.39 13.87 -0.85
C SER A 26 -22.57 13.28 -2.02
N GLY A 27 -23.11 12.29 -2.74
CA GLY A 27 -22.45 11.61 -3.86
C GLY A 27 -21.28 10.71 -3.43
N LEU A 28 -21.33 10.18 -2.21
CA LEU A 28 -20.33 9.28 -1.62
C LEU A 28 -20.98 7.92 -1.30
N ASP A 29 -20.17 6.87 -1.34
CA ASP A 29 -20.55 5.54 -0.86
C ASP A 29 -19.89 5.27 0.51
N LEU A 30 -20.42 4.33 1.27
CA LEU A 30 -19.77 3.80 2.47
C LEU A 30 -18.97 2.56 2.07
N ASP A 31 -17.66 2.59 2.32
CA ASP A 31 -16.77 1.44 2.09
C ASP A 31 -17.04 0.30 3.10
N ASP A 32 -16.68 -0.92 2.70
CA ASP A 32 -16.92 -2.13 3.52
C ASP A 32 -15.81 -2.38 4.56
N ASP A 33 -14.63 -1.75 4.43
CA ASP A 33 -13.46 -1.96 5.27
C ASP A 33 -13.34 -0.98 6.46
N ILE A 34 -14.45 -0.45 6.94
CA ILE A 34 -14.51 0.56 8.00
C ILE A 34 -14.30 -0.06 9.38
N ASP A 35 -13.36 0.50 10.18
CA ASP A 35 -13.17 0.16 11.60
C ASP A 35 -14.10 0.96 12.50
N THR A 36 -14.24 2.26 12.21
CA THR A 36 -15.01 3.21 13.04
C THR A 36 -15.74 4.20 12.16
N THR A 37 -17.02 4.44 12.44
CA THR A 37 -17.82 5.54 11.88
C THR A 37 -18.25 6.46 13.00
N VAL A 38 -18.05 7.75 12.82
CA VAL A 38 -18.52 8.81 13.71
C VAL A 38 -19.70 9.51 13.04
N CYS A 39 -20.77 9.68 13.80
CA CYS A 39 -22.00 10.38 13.40
C CYS A 39 -22.22 11.58 14.33
N ILE A 40 -22.48 12.75 13.78
CA ILE A 40 -22.92 13.91 14.53
C ILE A 40 -24.40 14.11 14.27
N MET A 41 -25.15 14.08 15.37
CA MET A 41 -26.61 14.25 15.36
C MET A 41 -26.98 15.62 15.89
N GLU A 42 -27.96 16.26 15.26
CA GLU A 42 -28.59 17.50 15.73
C GLU A 42 -30.10 17.32 15.62
N ASP A 43 -30.82 17.50 16.72
CA ASP A 43 -32.26 17.33 16.81
C ASP A 43 -32.77 15.98 16.24
N GLY A 44 -32.00 14.91 16.50
CA GLY A 44 -32.27 13.55 16.02
C GLY A 44 -31.92 13.28 14.54
N SER A 45 -31.46 14.29 13.82
CA SER A 45 -31.05 14.18 12.42
C SER A 45 -29.50 14.03 12.28
N LEU A 46 -29.07 13.19 11.35
CA LEU A 46 -27.63 13.06 11.02
C LEU A 46 -27.19 14.27 10.20
N VAL A 47 -26.28 15.08 10.74
CA VAL A 47 -25.79 16.31 10.09
C VAL A 47 -24.33 16.21 9.61
N ALA A 48 -23.55 15.29 10.19
CA ALA A 48 -22.20 15.01 9.70
C ALA A 48 -21.81 13.56 10.00
N THR A 49 -20.99 12.97 9.13
CA THR A 49 -20.43 11.65 9.31
C THR A 49 -19.03 11.57 8.74
N GLY A 50 -18.23 10.67 9.26
CA GLY A 50 -16.91 10.32 8.74
C GLY A 50 -16.45 8.98 9.32
N SER A 51 -15.61 8.30 8.58
CA SER A 51 -15.16 6.96 8.93
C SER A 51 -13.66 6.85 8.91
N ARG A 52 -13.15 5.87 9.64
CA ARG A 52 -11.75 5.48 9.63
C ARG A 52 -11.61 4.00 9.30
N ALA A 53 -10.65 3.70 8.41
CA ALA A 53 -10.17 2.35 8.12
C ALA A 53 -8.65 2.33 8.35
N LYS A 54 -8.20 1.64 9.37
CA LYS A 54 -6.79 1.65 9.84
C LYS A 54 -6.30 3.11 10.03
N TYR A 55 -5.39 3.55 9.17
CA TYR A 55 -4.81 4.90 9.17
C TYR A 55 -5.52 5.89 8.21
N LEU A 56 -6.53 5.43 7.48
CA LEU A 56 -7.19 6.22 6.44
C LEU A 56 -8.52 6.78 6.92
N LEU A 57 -8.67 8.11 6.84
CA LEU A 57 -9.95 8.79 7.02
C LEU A 57 -10.68 8.87 5.68
N LYS A 58 -11.94 8.47 5.67
CA LYS A 58 -12.77 8.36 4.46
C LYS A 58 -14.26 8.54 4.73
N CYS A 59 -15.06 8.63 3.67
CA CYS A 59 -16.51 8.76 3.76
C CYS A 59 -16.93 9.96 4.64
N ILE A 60 -16.28 11.13 4.46
CA ILE A 60 -16.47 12.32 5.26
C ILE A 60 -17.47 13.25 4.57
N ALA A 61 -18.58 13.55 5.23
CA ALA A 61 -19.60 14.46 4.73
C ALA A 61 -20.22 15.30 5.85
N VAL A 62 -20.62 16.53 5.51
CA VAL A 62 -21.41 17.44 6.34
C VAL A 62 -22.56 17.94 5.46
N SER A 63 -23.80 17.94 6.00
CA SER A 63 -24.95 18.43 5.27
C SER A 63 -24.77 19.88 4.86
N GLU A 64 -25.42 20.32 3.78
CA GLU A 64 -25.25 21.67 3.25
C GLU A 64 -25.66 22.73 4.26
N GLU A 65 -26.77 22.49 4.96
CA GLU A 65 -27.33 23.38 5.96
C GLU A 65 -26.43 23.50 7.20
N ALA A 66 -25.64 22.48 7.49
CA ALA A 66 -24.76 22.42 8.67
C ALA A 66 -23.32 22.89 8.37
N ARG A 67 -23.02 23.32 7.14
CA ARG A 67 -21.69 23.85 6.80
C ARG A 67 -21.42 25.15 7.57
N GLY A 68 -20.20 25.28 8.08
CA GLY A 68 -19.77 26.44 8.88
C GLY A 68 -20.11 26.33 10.37
N SER A 69 -20.88 25.34 10.83
CA SER A 69 -21.27 25.16 12.24
C SER A 69 -20.22 24.45 13.11
N GLY A 70 -19.02 24.21 12.61
CA GLY A 70 -17.94 23.56 13.36
C GLY A 70 -17.99 22.03 13.41
N TYR A 71 -19.01 21.40 12.81
CA TYR A 71 -19.19 19.94 12.85
C TYR A 71 -18.03 19.18 12.19
N MET A 72 -17.46 19.72 11.13
CA MET A 72 -16.27 19.12 10.52
C MET A 72 -15.11 19.00 11.51
N SER A 73 -14.84 20.07 12.29
CA SER A 73 -13.78 20.07 13.30
C SER A 73 -14.07 19.07 14.43
N ALA A 74 -15.31 19.00 14.91
CA ALA A 74 -15.72 18.05 15.92
C ALA A 74 -15.60 16.58 15.42
N LEU A 75 -16.06 16.33 14.19
CA LEU A 75 -15.95 15.03 13.53
C LEU A 75 -14.49 14.57 13.40
N MET A 76 -13.64 15.43 12.86
CA MET A 76 -12.21 15.14 12.67
C MET A 76 -11.49 14.95 14.00
N GLY A 77 -11.81 15.74 15.02
CA GLY A 77 -11.27 15.60 16.36
C GLY A 77 -11.62 14.25 16.99
N THR A 78 -12.88 13.81 16.84
CA THR A 78 -13.35 12.51 17.34
C THR A 78 -12.68 11.33 16.60
N LEU A 79 -12.57 11.40 15.27
CA LEU A 79 -11.87 10.39 14.48
C LEU A 79 -10.38 10.32 14.83
N TRP A 80 -9.74 11.46 15.07
CA TRP A 80 -8.35 11.52 15.52
C TRP A 80 -8.18 10.90 16.89
N GLN A 81 -9.05 11.23 17.84
CA GLN A 81 -9.02 10.63 19.18
C GLN A 81 -9.19 9.10 19.13
N ASP A 82 -10.13 8.62 18.31
CA ASP A 82 -10.31 7.19 18.08
C ASP A 82 -9.06 6.53 17.50
N ALA A 83 -8.43 7.14 16.51
CA ALA A 83 -7.19 6.66 15.91
C ALA A 83 -6.07 6.56 16.96
N PHE A 84 -5.87 7.61 17.76
CA PHE A 84 -4.86 7.65 18.81
C PHE A 84 -5.07 6.57 19.88
N GLN A 85 -6.32 6.38 20.33
CA GLN A 85 -6.68 5.32 21.28
C GLN A 85 -6.43 3.91 20.73
N ASN A 86 -6.50 3.72 19.42
CA ASN A 86 -6.21 2.46 18.75
C ASN A 86 -4.73 2.34 18.28
N GLY A 87 -3.83 3.23 18.77
CA GLY A 87 -2.40 3.18 18.46
C GLY A 87 -2.03 3.59 17.03
N VAL A 88 -2.97 4.17 16.28
CA VAL A 88 -2.73 4.69 14.93
C VAL A 88 -2.08 6.06 15.04
N LYS A 89 -0.84 6.16 14.57
CA LYS A 89 -0.05 7.40 14.61
C LYS A 89 -0.19 8.19 13.29
N GLU A 90 -0.08 7.48 12.19
CA GLU A 90 -0.17 8.05 10.86
C GLU A 90 -1.64 8.17 10.45
N LEU A 91 -2.10 9.37 10.10
CA LEU A 91 -3.44 9.59 9.54
C LEU A 91 -3.32 10.22 8.16
N LEU A 92 -4.00 9.59 7.23
CA LEU A 92 -4.08 10.01 5.84
C LEU A 92 -5.52 10.30 5.45
N VAL A 93 -5.72 11.19 4.50
CA VAL A 93 -7.02 11.45 3.87
C VAL A 93 -6.84 11.58 2.36
N TYR A 94 -7.70 10.88 1.61
CA TYR A 94 -7.88 11.13 0.19
C TYR A 94 -9.03 12.08 -0.03
N THR A 95 -8.86 13.01 -0.94
CA THR A 95 -9.94 13.94 -1.28
C THR A 95 -9.82 14.39 -2.74
N LYS A 96 -10.89 15.00 -3.24
CA LYS A 96 -10.85 15.71 -4.52
C LYS A 96 -10.06 17.00 -4.41
N PRO A 97 -9.43 17.46 -5.51
CA PRO A 97 -8.61 18.68 -5.51
C PRO A 97 -9.32 19.93 -4.97
N GLU A 98 -10.62 20.07 -5.23
CA GLU A 98 -11.46 21.18 -4.77
C GLU A 98 -11.60 21.25 -3.23
N ASN A 99 -11.52 20.11 -2.55
CA ASN A 99 -11.64 20.03 -1.11
C ASN A 99 -10.30 20.18 -0.36
N THR A 100 -9.18 20.35 -1.07
CA THR A 100 -7.85 20.40 -0.46
C THR A 100 -7.75 21.48 0.61
N ALA A 101 -8.23 22.69 0.35
CA ALA A 101 -8.18 23.82 1.28
C ALA A 101 -8.94 23.54 2.59
N LEU A 102 -10.03 22.79 2.53
CA LEU A 102 -10.77 22.36 3.72
C LEU A 102 -9.92 21.50 4.64
N PHE A 103 -9.25 20.48 4.11
CA PHE A 103 -8.39 19.61 4.92
C PHE A 103 -7.10 20.31 5.38
N GLU A 104 -6.55 21.22 4.58
CA GLU A 104 -5.42 22.07 4.99
C GLU A 104 -5.81 22.97 6.18
N SER A 105 -7.04 23.50 6.24
CA SER A 105 -7.54 24.26 7.39
C SER A 105 -7.72 23.40 8.66
N LEU A 106 -7.82 22.09 8.51
CA LEU A 106 -7.86 21.10 9.59
C LEU A 106 -6.48 20.51 9.93
N PHE A 107 -5.44 21.22 9.53
CA PHE A 107 -4.03 20.88 9.76
C PHE A 107 -3.56 19.58 9.09
N PHE A 108 -4.16 19.20 7.97
CA PHE A 108 -3.59 18.19 7.08
C PHE A 108 -2.65 18.86 6.07
N HIS A 109 -1.62 18.14 5.67
CA HIS A 109 -0.59 18.62 4.78
C HIS A 109 -0.57 17.81 3.49
N ARG A 110 -0.50 18.48 2.36
CA ARG A 110 -0.48 17.82 1.04
C ARG A 110 0.76 16.96 0.87
N LEU A 111 0.54 15.68 0.63
CA LEU A 111 1.58 14.69 0.37
C LEU A 111 1.78 14.50 -1.13
N ALA A 112 0.71 14.17 -1.85
CA ALA A 112 0.73 13.95 -3.29
C ALA A 112 -0.55 14.47 -3.93
N LYS A 113 -0.47 14.86 -5.22
CA LYS A 113 -1.60 15.38 -5.99
C LYS A 113 -1.52 14.91 -7.43
N THR A 114 -2.63 14.39 -7.93
CA THR A 114 -2.90 14.16 -9.34
C THR A 114 -3.97 15.15 -9.83
N LYS A 115 -4.44 14.98 -11.07
CA LYS A 115 -5.57 15.75 -11.58
C LYS A 115 -6.86 15.48 -10.78
N ASP A 116 -7.07 14.23 -10.35
CA ASP A 116 -8.35 13.75 -9.85
C ASP A 116 -8.38 13.57 -8.33
N VAL A 117 -7.22 13.37 -7.69
CA VAL A 117 -7.10 13.04 -6.26
C VAL A 117 -5.93 13.74 -5.60
N VAL A 118 -6.13 14.15 -4.36
CA VAL A 118 -5.08 14.64 -3.45
C VAL A 118 -5.00 13.72 -2.25
N LEU A 119 -3.80 13.30 -1.89
CA LEU A 119 -3.49 12.63 -0.64
C LEU A 119 -2.86 13.64 0.32
N LEU A 120 -3.40 13.70 1.53
CA LEU A 120 -2.86 14.53 2.60
C LEU A 120 -2.48 13.66 3.81
N GLU A 121 -1.44 14.08 4.53
CA GLU A 121 -0.99 13.51 5.81
C GLU A 121 -1.29 14.45 6.95
N ARG A 122 -1.56 13.92 8.16
CA ARG A 122 -1.85 14.74 9.34
C ARG A 122 -0.60 15.44 9.85
N GLU A 123 0.50 14.72 9.98
CA GLU A 123 1.77 15.25 10.50
C GLU A 123 2.71 15.58 9.33
N LYS A 124 3.01 16.87 9.16
CA LYS A 124 3.85 17.38 8.06
C LYS A 124 5.19 16.64 7.96
N GLY A 125 5.42 16.01 6.81
CA GLY A 125 6.67 15.32 6.49
C GLY A 125 6.80 13.93 7.13
N GLU A 126 5.71 13.35 7.64
CA GLU A 126 5.71 12.02 8.25
C GLU A 126 6.11 10.94 7.24
N ALA A 127 5.55 10.97 6.03
CA ALA A 127 5.91 10.03 4.97
C ALA A 127 7.41 10.06 4.66
N LYS A 128 8.02 11.25 4.68
CA LYS A 128 9.47 11.40 4.45
C LYS A 128 10.28 10.81 5.59
N ARG A 129 9.92 11.14 6.84
CA ARG A 129 10.57 10.56 8.03
C ARG A 129 10.43 9.05 8.06
N PHE A 130 9.24 8.54 7.70
CA PHE A 130 8.99 7.12 7.59
C PHE A 130 9.94 6.46 6.57
N ALA A 131 10.00 6.97 5.34
CA ALA A 131 10.85 6.41 4.29
C ALA A 131 12.33 6.35 4.71
N ILE A 132 12.86 7.44 5.29
CA ILE A 132 14.24 7.51 5.79
C ILE A 132 14.44 6.48 6.91
N LYS A 133 13.56 6.45 7.92
CA LYS A 133 13.66 5.54 9.07
C LYS A 133 13.64 4.06 8.65
N GLN A 134 12.85 3.69 7.64
CA GLN A 134 12.83 2.32 7.13
C GLN A 134 14.18 1.92 6.54
N ILE A 135 14.82 2.82 5.81
CA ILE A 135 16.14 2.56 5.22
C ILE A 135 17.24 2.59 6.28
N GLU A 136 17.24 3.53 7.21
CA GLU A 136 18.15 3.55 8.36
C GLU A 136 18.11 2.22 9.12
N LYS A 137 16.89 1.69 9.37
CA LYS A 137 16.71 0.39 10.01
C LYS A 137 17.33 -0.75 9.18
N ALA A 138 17.08 -0.78 7.87
CA ALA A 138 17.64 -1.80 6.99
C ALA A 138 19.18 -1.76 6.92
N TYR A 139 19.77 -0.56 6.96
CA TYR A 139 21.23 -0.39 7.05
C TYR A 139 21.77 -0.87 8.39
N ALA A 140 21.13 -0.50 9.49
CA ALA A 140 21.53 -0.91 10.84
C ALA A 140 21.50 -2.44 11.01
N GLU A 141 20.54 -3.13 10.42
CA GLU A 141 20.48 -4.60 10.41
C GLU A 141 21.70 -5.26 9.72
N LYS A 142 22.36 -4.54 8.82
CA LYS A 142 23.63 -4.95 8.19
C LYS A 142 24.88 -4.32 8.84
N GLY A 143 24.74 -3.69 9.99
CA GLY A 143 25.85 -3.02 10.68
C GLY A 143 26.40 -1.79 9.96
N ARG A 144 25.58 -1.15 9.10
CA ARG A 144 25.95 0.03 8.29
C ARG A 144 25.13 1.24 8.68
N ALA A 145 25.60 2.43 8.36
CA ALA A 145 24.85 3.68 8.50
C ALA A 145 24.34 4.16 7.13
N PHE A 146 23.12 4.64 7.07
CA PHE A 146 22.58 5.29 5.88
C PHE A 146 23.14 6.71 5.77
N ASP A 147 23.79 7.00 4.64
CA ASP A 147 24.23 8.36 4.31
C ASP A 147 23.47 8.87 3.08
N LYS A 148 22.60 9.83 3.32
CA LYS A 148 21.83 10.49 2.26
C LYS A 148 22.71 11.37 1.39
N SER A 149 23.84 11.88 1.90
CA SER A 149 24.71 12.84 1.21
C SER A 149 25.60 12.21 0.14
N SER A 150 25.73 10.89 0.12
CA SER A 150 26.49 10.15 -0.90
C SER A 150 25.82 10.28 -2.27
N SER A 151 26.19 11.32 -3.00
CA SER A 151 25.62 11.66 -4.33
C SER A 151 26.23 10.85 -5.47
N ALA A 152 27.34 10.15 -5.23
CA ALA A 152 28.04 9.35 -6.24
C ALA A 152 27.44 7.94 -6.43
N GLU A 153 26.62 7.46 -5.49
CA GLU A 153 26.02 6.13 -5.55
C GLU A 153 24.81 6.09 -6.50
N ILE A 154 24.78 5.10 -7.37
CA ILE A 154 23.59 4.73 -8.14
C ILE A 154 22.64 3.94 -7.22
N ARG A 155 21.54 4.56 -6.82
CA ARG A 155 20.55 3.94 -5.95
C ARG A 155 19.34 3.49 -6.75
N GLY A 156 19.06 2.19 -6.68
CA GLY A 156 17.91 1.56 -7.30
C GLY A 156 16.80 1.24 -6.30
N ALA A 157 15.60 1.00 -6.81
CA ALA A 157 14.49 0.49 -6.02
C ALA A 157 13.65 -0.53 -6.79
N ALA A 158 13.15 -1.54 -6.08
CA ALA A 158 12.08 -2.42 -6.51
C ALA A 158 10.95 -2.41 -5.46
N VAL A 159 9.70 -2.39 -5.89
CA VAL A 159 8.53 -2.51 -4.97
C VAL A 159 7.77 -3.76 -5.33
N MET A 160 7.57 -4.62 -4.35
CA MET A 160 7.08 -5.98 -4.57
C MET A 160 6.07 -6.39 -3.51
N ASN A 161 5.07 -7.17 -3.93
CA ASN A 161 4.13 -7.77 -2.98
C ASN A 161 4.70 -9.06 -2.34
N CYS A 162 5.43 -9.87 -3.08
CA CYS A 162 6.09 -11.10 -2.64
C CYS A 162 5.15 -12.09 -1.92
N ASN A 163 4.03 -12.41 -2.52
CA ASN A 163 2.97 -13.24 -1.92
C ASN A 163 2.86 -14.64 -2.56
N PRO A 164 3.74 -15.62 -2.18
CA PRO A 164 4.97 -15.47 -1.37
C PRO A 164 6.19 -15.01 -2.17
N PHE A 165 7.36 -14.91 -1.51
CA PHE A 165 8.64 -14.64 -2.16
C PHE A 165 9.09 -15.85 -2.98
N THR A 166 9.36 -15.65 -4.28
CA THR A 166 9.69 -16.71 -5.26
C THR A 166 11.08 -16.51 -5.86
N LEU A 167 11.61 -17.52 -6.56
CA LEU A 167 12.83 -17.39 -7.35
C LEU A 167 12.71 -16.33 -8.45
N GLY A 168 11.51 -16.06 -8.98
CA GLY A 168 11.29 -14.96 -9.92
C GLY A 168 11.49 -13.58 -9.27
N HIS A 169 11.06 -13.38 -8.02
CA HIS A 169 11.35 -12.16 -7.27
C HIS A 169 12.84 -12.05 -6.97
N ARG A 170 13.48 -13.15 -6.56
CA ARG A 170 14.91 -13.20 -6.29
C ARG A 170 15.72 -12.84 -7.52
N TYR A 171 15.40 -13.39 -8.67
CA TYR A 171 16.04 -13.10 -9.95
C TYR A 171 15.96 -11.61 -10.31
N LEU A 172 14.76 -11.01 -10.20
CA LEU A 172 14.59 -9.58 -10.43
C LEU A 172 15.51 -8.74 -9.51
N ILE A 173 15.60 -9.12 -8.23
CA ILE A 173 16.45 -8.42 -7.26
C ILE A 173 17.93 -8.56 -7.63
N GLU A 174 18.39 -9.73 -8.03
CA GLU A 174 19.77 -9.98 -8.46
C GLU A 174 20.14 -9.16 -9.69
N GLU A 175 19.27 -9.15 -10.71
CA GLU A 175 19.49 -8.37 -11.93
C GLU A 175 19.48 -6.86 -11.66
N ALA A 176 18.63 -6.40 -10.76
CA ALA A 176 18.60 -5.01 -10.32
C ALA A 176 19.85 -4.63 -9.50
N ALA A 177 20.28 -5.51 -8.60
CA ALA A 177 21.45 -5.29 -7.73
C ALA A 177 22.76 -5.16 -8.53
N LYS A 178 22.87 -5.84 -9.66
CA LYS A 178 24.02 -5.72 -10.58
C LYS A 178 24.13 -4.35 -11.26
N GLN A 179 23.04 -3.59 -11.31
CA GLN A 179 22.92 -2.33 -12.05
C GLN A 179 22.93 -1.08 -11.16
N CYS A 180 23.17 -1.24 -9.85
CA CYS A 180 23.25 -0.14 -8.91
C CYS A 180 24.19 -0.47 -7.75
N ASP A 181 24.72 0.57 -7.11
CA ASP A 181 25.58 0.42 -5.92
C ASP A 181 24.76 0.03 -4.70
N VAL A 182 23.50 0.48 -4.65
CA VAL A 182 22.54 0.21 -3.57
C VAL A 182 21.15 -0.07 -4.16
N LEU A 183 20.54 -1.18 -3.75
CA LEU A 183 19.17 -1.53 -4.12
C LEU A 183 18.26 -1.56 -2.89
N TYR A 184 17.21 -0.74 -2.91
CA TYR A 184 16.13 -0.79 -1.93
C TYR A 184 15.00 -1.69 -2.43
N VAL A 185 14.69 -2.73 -1.68
CA VAL A 185 13.56 -3.63 -1.95
C VAL A 185 12.43 -3.31 -0.98
N PHE A 186 11.41 -2.63 -1.47
CA PHE A 186 10.23 -2.29 -0.68
C PHE A 186 9.17 -3.40 -0.78
N VAL A 187 8.86 -4.01 0.35
CA VAL A 187 7.77 -4.98 0.46
C VAL A 187 6.47 -4.25 0.79
N VAL A 188 5.43 -4.49 -0.01
CA VAL A 188 4.12 -3.84 0.18
C VAL A 188 3.48 -4.27 1.49
N SER A 189 3.13 -3.30 2.33
CA SER A 189 2.63 -3.51 3.71
C SER A 189 1.14 -3.89 3.79
N GLU A 190 0.52 -4.28 2.67
CA GLU A 190 -0.90 -4.66 2.61
C GLU A 190 -1.13 -6.05 3.24
N GLU A 191 -2.17 -6.15 4.09
CA GLU A 191 -2.57 -7.41 4.75
C GLU A 191 -3.56 -8.28 3.93
N ALA A 192 -4.07 -7.75 2.81
CA ALA A 192 -5.05 -8.44 1.97
C ALA A 192 -4.40 -9.52 1.08
N SER A 193 -3.69 -10.49 1.69
CA SER A 193 -3.02 -11.56 0.97
C SER A 193 -3.03 -12.86 1.78
N GLU A 194 -2.74 -14.00 1.13
CA GLU A 194 -2.71 -15.32 1.76
C GLU A 194 -1.60 -15.44 2.82
N PHE A 195 -0.51 -14.68 2.61
CA PHE A 195 0.60 -14.58 3.55
C PHE A 195 0.57 -13.20 4.20
N SER A 196 0.68 -13.13 5.54
CA SER A 196 0.72 -11.86 6.27
C SER A 196 1.89 -10.99 5.81
N PHE A 197 1.83 -9.70 6.11
CA PHE A 197 2.95 -8.80 5.78
C PHE A 197 4.24 -9.28 6.44
N GLU A 198 4.21 -9.66 7.70
CA GLU A 198 5.36 -10.12 8.47
C GLU A 198 5.98 -11.38 7.84
N GLU A 199 5.15 -12.36 7.46
CA GLU A 199 5.60 -13.57 6.77
C GLU A 199 6.34 -13.22 5.48
N ARG A 200 5.75 -12.37 4.64
CA ARG A 200 6.32 -11.93 3.36
C ARG A 200 7.62 -11.15 3.54
N PHE A 201 7.63 -10.22 4.49
CA PHE A 201 8.79 -9.38 4.78
C PHE A 201 9.99 -10.21 5.25
N GLU A 202 9.78 -11.15 6.18
CA GLU A 202 10.83 -12.05 6.66
C GLU A 202 11.35 -12.99 5.58
N LEU A 203 10.48 -13.49 4.68
CA LEU A 203 10.92 -14.33 3.58
C LEU A 203 11.79 -13.56 2.58
N VAL A 204 11.46 -12.31 2.28
CA VAL A 204 12.28 -11.45 1.42
C VAL A 204 13.63 -11.15 2.09
N LYS A 205 13.64 -10.81 3.37
CA LYS A 205 14.89 -10.56 4.13
C LYS A 205 15.82 -11.78 4.10
N LYS A 206 15.29 -12.94 4.44
CA LYS A 206 16.08 -14.20 4.41
C LYS A 206 16.56 -14.54 3.00
N GLY A 207 15.67 -14.37 2.01
CA GLY A 207 15.99 -14.67 0.63
C GLY A 207 16.93 -13.67 -0.05
N CYS A 208 17.27 -12.54 0.59
CA CYS A 208 18.22 -11.54 0.10
C CYS A 208 19.42 -11.33 1.04
N ALA A 209 19.57 -12.14 2.07
CA ALA A 209 20.58 -11.93 3.12
C ALA A 209 22.02 -11.98 2.61
N ASP A 210 22.28 -12.72 1.56
CA ASP A 210 23.58 -12.87 0.89
C ASP A 210 23.91 -11.75 -0.10
N LEU A 211 22.98 -10.82 -0.37
CA LEU A 211 23.21 -9.69 -1.26
C LEU A 211 23.60 -8.45 -0.44
N ASP A 212 24.88 -8.11 -0.43
CA ASP A 212 25.43 -7.05 0.42
C ASP A 212 24.89 -5.65 0.12
N ASN A 213 24.57 -5.37 -1.15
CA ASN A 213 24.07 -4.08 -1.60
C ASN A 213 22.53 -3.98 -1.64
N VAL A 214 21.82 -5.00 -1.16
CA VAL A 214 20.33 -5.02 -1.10
C VAL A 214 19.84 -4.72 0.30
N PHE A 215 18.95 -3.74 0.44
CA PHE A 215 18.33 -3.31 1.69
C PHE A 215 16.83 -3.47 1.61
N VAL A 216 16.26 -4.33 2.46
CA VAL A 216 14.83 -4.64 2.47
C VAL A 216 14.10 -3.72 3.44
N ALA A 217 13.06 -3.07 2.96
CA ALA A 217 12.26 -2.11 3.71
C ALA A 217 10.76 -2.31 3.43
N GLN A 218 9.90 -1.74 4.26
CA GLN A 218 8.45 -1.77 4.05
C GLN A 218 7.94 -0.48 3.41
N THR A 219 6.82 -0.58 2.68
CA THR A 219 6.18 0.61 2.08
C THR A 219 5.39 1.43 3.08
N GLY A 220 4.97 0.84 4.20
CA GLY A 220 4.02 1.42 5.13
C GLY A 220 2.68 1.76 4.45
N PRO A 221 1.96 2.76 4.96
CA PRO A 221 0.67 3.18 4.42
C PRO A 221 0.77 4.06 3.17
N TYR A 222 1.97 4.38 2.71
CA TYR A 222 2.19 5.47 1.74
C TYR A 222 2.17 5.04 0.30
N LEU A 223 2.71 3.86 -0.04
CA LEU A 223 2.55 3.35 -1.40
C LEU A 223 1.20 2.64 -1.54
N VAL A 224 0.52 2.96 -2.64
CA VAL A 224 -0.89 2.67 -2.80
C VAL A 224 -1.14 1.19 -2.98
N SER A 225 -1.75 0.55 -1.98
CA SER A 225 -2.30 -0.79 -2.07
C SER A 225 -3.74 -0.77 -2.62
N LYS A 226 -4.26 -1.94 -2.99
CA LYS A 226 -5.68 -2.07 -3.37
C LYS A 226 -6.63 -1.69 -2.22
N ALA A 227 -6.23 -1.96 -0.98
CA ALA A 227 -7.04 -1.71 0.21
C ALA A 227 -7.09 -0.23 0.62
N SER A 228 -6.07 0.56 0.27
CA SER A 228 -5.98 1.96 0.69
C SER A 228 -6.53 2.96 -0.32
N PHE A 229 -6.79 2.55 -1.57
CA PHE A 229 -7.22 3.48 -2.60
C PHE A 229 -8.73 3.78 -2.51
N PRO A 230 -9.13 5.07 -2.47
CA PRO A 230 -10.52 5.45 -2.27
C PRO A 230 -11.36 5.19 -3.54
N GLN A 231 -12.27 4.23 -3.45
CA GLN A 231 -13.25 3.98 -4.51
C GLN A 231 -14.58 4.72 -4.24
N TYR A 232 -14.80 5.17 -3.00
CA TYR A 232 -16.06 5.73 -2.52
C TYR A 232 -16.48 7.06 -3.16
N PHE A 233 -15.55 7.79 -3.81
CA PHE A 233 -15.89 9.03 -4.53
C PHE A 233 -15.53 9.03 -6.02
N ILE A 234 -14.94 7.96 -6.54
CA ILE A 234 -14.63 7.80 -7.96
C ILE A 234 -15.75 7.01 -8.62
N LYS A 235 -16.61 7.72 -9.35
CA LYS A 235 -17.79 7.12 -9.99
C LYS A 235 -17.45 6.19 -11.16
N ASP A 236 -16.42 6.54 -11.93
CA ASP A 236 -15.96 5.73 -13.06
C ASP A 236 -14.92 4.70 -12.60
N LYS A 237 -15.38 3.46 -12.44
CA LYS A 237 -14.52 2.34 -12.03
C LYS A 237 -13.40 2.03 -13.04
N THR A 238 -13.53 2.42 -14.29
CA THR A 238 -12.51 2.21 -15.31
C THR A 238 -11.31 3.15 -15.10
N GLU A 239 -11.56 4.33 -14.56
CA GLU A 239 -10.54 5.34 -14.24
C GLU A 239 -9.79 5.05 -12.94
N VAL A 240 -10.36 4.24 -12.02
CA VAL A 240 -9.76 3.92 -10.71
C VAL A 240 -8.33 3.43 -10.86
N SER A 241 -8.09 2.51 -11.78
CA SER A 241 -6.75 1.93 -11.99
C SER A 241 -5.74 2.97 -12.47
N ARG A 242 -6.13 3.86 -13.38
CA ARG A 242 -5.28 4.94 -13.89
C ARG A 242 -4.92 5.92 -12.78
N ILE A 243 -5.93 6.43 -12.07
CA ILE A 243 -5.74 7.41 -11.00
C ILE A 243 -4.86 6.83 -9.88
N LYS A 244 -5.08 5.55 -9.55
CA LYS A 244 -4.26 4.83 -8.59
C LYS A 244 -2.80 4.77 -9.03
N CYS A 245 -2.52 4.39 -10.26
CA CYS A 245 -1.16 4.32 -10.79
C CYS A 245 -0.48 5.71 -10.76
N GLU A 246 -1.16 6.76 -11.21
CA GLU A 246 -0.64 8.12 -11.20
C GLU A 246 -0.29 8.59 -9.78
N LEU A 247 -1.16 8.34 -8.81
CA LEU A 247 -0.94 8.74 -7.43
C LEU A 247 0.22 7.97 -6.79
N ASP A 248 0.28 6.66 -7.01
CA ASP A 248 1.38 5.82 -6.50
C ASP A 248 2.74 6.27 -7.05
N LEU A 249 2.82 6.54 -8.35
CA LEU A 249 4.04 7.03 -8.99
C LEU A 249 4.43 8.43 -8.52
N GLU A 250 3.44 9.30 -8.25
CA GLU A 250 3.68 10.62 -7.68
C GLU A 250 4.22 10.52 -6.25
N ILE A 251 3.67 9.65 -5.41
CA ILE A 251 4.16 9.40 -4.05
C ILE A 251 5.56 8.80 -4.10
N PHE A 252 5.77 7.77 -4.92
CA PHE A 252 7.08 7.15 -5.07
C PHE A 252 8.14 8.18 -5.46
N SER A 253 7.89 8.97 -6.50
CA SER A 253 8.87 9.94 -7.00
C SER A 253 9.15 11.09 -6.03
N LYS A 254 8.12 11.63 -5.38
CA LYS A 254 8.26 12.80 -4.49
C LYS A 254 8.76 12.47 -3.09
N ILE A 255 8.44 11.27 -2.59
CA ILE A 255 8.77 10.88 -1.23
C ILE A 255 9.93 9.89 -1.25
N PHE A 256 9.73 8.69 -1.78
CA PHE A 256 10.75 7.65 -1.69
C PHE A 256 11.98 7.98 -2.54
N ALA A 257 11.80 8.26 -3.83
CA ALA A 257 12.94 8.49 -4.71
C ALA A 257 13.71 9.75 -4.33
N LYS A 258 13.01 10.86 -4.08
CA LYS A 258 13.66 12.12 -3.71
C LYS A 258 14.37 12.06 -2.36
N GLU A 259 13.74 11.48 -1.33
CA GLU A 259 14.33 11.46 0.02
C GLU A 259 15.45 10.43 0.15
N LEU A 260 15.43 9.37 -0.65
CA LEU A 260 16.42 8.29 -0.61
C LEU A 260 17.46 8.35 -1.74
N GLY A 261 17.36 9.32 -2.65
CA GLY A 261 18.29 9.48 -3.77
C GLY A 261 18.14 8.39 -4.84
N ILE A 262 16.95 7.81 -5.01
CA ILE A 262 16.70 6.73 -5.97
C ILE A 262 16.66 7.31 -7.38
N SER A 263 17.53 6.81 -8.26
CA SER A 263 17.62 7.18 -9.68
C SER A 263 17.09 6.10 -10.63
N LYS A 264 16.91 4.86 -10.14
CA LYS A 264 16.43 3.72 -10.94
C LYS A 264 15.27 3.00 -10.26
N ARG A 265 14.26 2.62 -11.02
CA ARG A 265 13.14 1.79 -10.57
C ARG A 265 13.08 0.52 -11.41
N PHE A 266 13.27 -0.63 -10.76
CA PHE A 266 13.22 -1.94 -11.38
C PHE A 266 11.86 -2.61 -11.18
N PHE A 267 11.37 -3.30 -12.21
CA PHE A 267 10.12 -4.07 -12.18
C PHE A 267 10.18 -5.21 -13.20
N GLY A 268 9.47 -6.29 -12.92
CA GLY A 268 9.43 -7.45 -13.83
C GLY A 268 8.45 -7.25 -14.99
N SER A 269 8.77 -7.81 -16.15
CA SER A 269 7.83 -7.92 -17.26
C SER A 269 6.57 -8.67 -16.83
N GLU A 270 5.40 -8.32 -17.40
CA GLU A 270 4.11 -8.86 -16.98
C GLU A 270 3.27 -9.33 -18.17
N PRO A 271 3.41 -10.59 -18.58
CA PRO A 271 2.66 -11.14 -19.69
C PRO A 271 1.21 -11.50 -19.36
N MET A 272 0.88 -11.77 -18.07
CA MET A 272 -0.39 -12.39 -17.68
C MET A 272 -1.42 -11.39 -17.14
N SER A 273 -1.00 -10.38 -16.38
CA SER A 273 -1.90 -9.42 -15.73
C SER A 273 -1.99 -8.12 -16.51
N GLU A 274 -3.13 -7.86 -17.13
CA GLU A 274 -3.36 -6.59 -17.85
C GLU A 274 -3.22 -5.36 -16.93
N THR A 275 -3.69 -5.45 -15.70
CA THR A 275 -3.57 -4.36 -14.72
C THR A 275 -2.11 -4.05 -14.39
N THR A 276 -1.29 -5.08 -14.17
CA THR A 276 0.14 -4.89 -13.88
C THR A 276 0.89 -4.40 -15.11
N ARG A 277 0.55 -4.88 -16.30
CA ARG A 277 1.13 -4.39 -17.55
C ARG A 277 0.85 -2.91 -17.76
N LYS A 278 -0.40 -2.46 -17.57
CA LYS A 278 -0.75 -1.03 -17.64
C LYS A 278 0.03 -0.19 -16.62
N TYR A 279 0.25 -0.73 -15.43
CA TYR A 279 1.07 -0.06 -14.42
C TYR A 279 2.54 0.03 -14.86
N ASN A 280 3.11 -1.03 -15.43
CA ASN A 280 4.47 -1.02 -15.98
C ASN A 280 4.62 0.02 -17.12
N GLU A 281 3.64 0.09 -18.02
CA GLU A 281 3.60 1.11 -19.08
C GLU A 281 3.54 2.53 -18.50
N ALA A 282 2.73 2.75 -17.48
CA ALA A 282 2.68 4.04 -16.78
C ALA A 282 4.02 4.40 -16.13
N MET A 283 4.72 3.45 -15.52
CA MET A 283 6.07 3.66 -14.96
C MET A 283 7.06 4.12 -16.03
N LYS A 284 7.10 3.45 -17.18
CA LYS A 284 7.99 3.79 -18.31
C LYS A 284 7.76 5.20 -18.85
N ILE A 285 6.53 5.71 -18.77
CA ILE A 285 6.17 7.05 -19.25
C ILE A 285 6.39 8.13 -18.16
N TYR A 286 6.06 7.81 -16.92
CA TYR A 286 6.01 8.79 -15.83
C TYR A 286 7.37 9.01 -15.15
N LEU A 287 8.07 7.93 -14.80
CA LEU A 287 9.28 8.02 -14.00
C LEU A 287 10.43 8.76 -14.70
N PRO A 288 10.68 8.61 -16.03
CA PRO A 288 11.71 9.38 -16.72
C PRO A 288 11.48 10.88 -16.67
N LYS A 289 10.22 11.34 -16.66
CA LYS A 289 9.87 12.78 -16.49
C LYS A 289 10.22 13.33 -15.10
N LYS A 290 10.47 12.43 -14.14
CA LYS A 290 10.91 12.76 -12.77
C LYS A 290 12.41 12.51 -12.54
N GLY A 291 13.17 12.20 -13.60
CA GLY A 291 14.60 11.89 -13.51
C GLY A 291 14.90 10.49 -12.94
N ILE A 292 13.94 9.58 -13.00
CA ILE A 292 14.07 8.19 -12.51
C ILE A 292 14.02 7.26 -13.72
N GLU A 293 15.06 6.48 -13.94
CA GLU A 293 15.09 5.46 -14.97
C GLU A 293 14.15 4.30 -14.63
N ALA A 294 13.25 3.94 -15.53
CA ALA A 294 12.32 2.82 -15.37
C ALA A 294 12.85 1.60 -16.13
N ILE A 295 13.30 0.59 -15.41
CA ILE A 295 14.00 -0.58 -15.97
C ILE A 295 13.11 -1.82 -15.80
N GLU A 296 12.72 -2.38 -16.94
CA GLU A 296 12.00 -3.66 -16.98
C GLU A 296 13.01 -4.80 -17.07
N VAL A 297 12.84 -5.79 -16.21
CA VAL A 297 13.63 -7.02 -16.18
C VAL A 297 12.74 -8.17 -16.66
N GLU A 298 13.24 -8.93 -17.62
CA GLU A 298 12.53 -10.12 -18.10
C GLU A 298 12.31 -11.13 -16.97
N ARG A 299 11.19 -11.85 -17.01
CA ARG A 299 10.91 -12.85 -15.98
C ARG A 299 11.80 -14.08 -16.12
N ALA A 300 12.26 -14.58 -14.98
CA ALA A 300 12.85 -15.92 -14.92
C ALA A 300 11.78 -17.00 -15.18
N GLU A 301 12.17 -18.04 -15.88
CA GLU A 301 11.32 -19.19 -16.19
C GLU A 301 11.77 -20.45 -15.45
N ALA A 302 10.80 -21.29 -15.12
CA ALA A 302 11.02 -22.63 -14.63
C ALA A 302 9.90 -23.54 -15.12
N LEU A 303 10.26 -24.75 -15.52
CA LEU A 303 9.32 -25.75 -16.07
C LEU A 303 8.59 -25.22 -17.34
N GLY A 304 9.30 -24.44 -18.18
CA GLY A 304 8.77 -23.89 -19.43
C GLY A 304 7.78 -22.73 -19.29
N GLU A 305 7.64 -22.15 -18.11
CA GLU A 305 6.73 -21.04 -17.85
C GLU A 305 7.37 -19.99 -16.92
N PRO A 306 6.91 -18.72 -16.97
CA PRO A 306 7.36 -17.69 -16.03
C PRO A 306 7.08 -18.06 -14.56
N ILE A 307 8.07 -17.84 -13.70
CA ILE A 307 7.92 -18.05 -12.26
C ILE A 307 6.98 -16.98 -11.70
N SER A 308 5.83 -17.39 -11.15
CA SER A 308 4.86 -16.48 -10.57
C SER A 308 4.39 -16.89 -9.17
N ALA A 309 4.11 -15.90 -8.32
CA ALA A 309 3.55 -16.14 -7.00
C ALA A 309 2.15 -16.79 -7.06
N SER A 310 1.37 -16.51 -8.10
CA SER A 310 0.05 -17.12 -8.31
C SER A 310 0.15 -18.62 -8.55
N ARG A 311 1.12 -19.06 -9.36
CA ARG A 311 1.39 -20.48 -9.58
C ARG A 311 1.84 -21.17 -8.29
N VAL A 312 2.68 -20.50 -7.50
CA VAL A 312 3.10 -21.04 -6.19
C VAL A 312 1.92 -21.20 -5.24
N ARG A 313 1.00 -20.22 -5.17
CA ARG A 313 -0.21 -20.37 -4.33
C ARG A 313 -1.10 -21.52 -4.78
N MET A 314 -1.29 -21.71 -6.08
CA MET A 314 -2.05 -22.83 -6.65
C MET A 314 -1.46 -24.19 -6.21
N LEU A 315 -0.15 -24.37 -6.40
CA LEU A 315 0.56 -25.59 -5.98
C LEU A 315 0.56 -25.76 -4.45
N PHE A 316 0.53 -24.67 -3.69
CA PHE A 316 0.46 -24.73 -2.24
C PHE A 316 -0.93 -25.18 -1.75
N GLU A 317 -2.01 -24.80 -2.42
CA GLU A 317 -3.35 -25.33 -2.13
C GLU A 317 -3.44 -26.82 -2.49
N GLU A 318 -2.89 -27.23 -3.64
CA GLU A 318 -2.81 -28.67 -4.01
C GLU A 318 -2.05 -29.48 -2.95
N LEU A 319 -0.98 -28.92 -2.39
CA LEU A 319 -0.20 -29.56 -1.32
C LEU A 319 -1.01 -29.76 -0.03
N LYS A 320 -1.90 -28.81 0.33
CA LYS A 320 -2.76 -28.89 1.52
C LYS A 320 -3.87 -29.92 1.38
N ASP A 321 -4.41 -30.12 0.17
CA ASP A 321 -5.54 -31.01 -0.08
C ASP A 321 -5.24 -32.51 0.11
N ALA A 322 -4.00 -32.88 0.45
CA ALA A 322 -3.52 -34.24 0.78
C ALA A 322 -3.93 -35.32 -0.24
N LYS A 323 -4.24 -34.96 -1.50
CA LYS A 323 -4.55 -35.86 -2.60
C LYS A 323 -3.27 -36.42 -3.25
N ALA A 324 -3.40 -37.38 -4.15
CA ALA A 324 -2.30 -38.13 -4.78
C ALA A 324 -1.18 -37.25 -5.38
N ASP A 325 -1.46 -35.99 -5.70
CA ASP A 325 -0.55 -35.04 -6.34
C ASP A 325 0.31 -34.22 -5.36
N ALA A 326 0.14 -34.35 -4.04
CA ALA A 326 0.88 -33.56 -3.04
C ALA A 326 2.41 -33.72 -3.15
N LYS A 327 2.90 -34.89 -3.54
CA LYS A 327 4.34 -35.14 -3.74
C LYS A 327 4.87 -34.40 -4.97
N ASP A 328 4.11 -34.38 -6.05
CA ASP A 328 4.45 -33.66 -7.30
C ASP A 328 4.41 -32.16 -7.09
N ALA A 329 3.35 -31.66 -6.42
CA ALA A 329 3.24 -30.24 -6.03
C ALA A 329 4.44 -29.80 -5.19
N GLY A 330 4.87 -30.59 -4.20
CA GLY A 330 6.06 -30.32 -3.39
C GLY A 330 7.35 -30.24 -4.21
N GLN A 331 7.54 -31.13 -5.20
CA GLN A 331 8.71 -31.10 -6.09
C GLN A 331 8.70 -29.84 -6.99
N LYS A 332 7.54 -29.48 -7.55
CA LYS A 332 7.38 -28.26 -8.35
C LYS A 332 7.63 -26.99 -7.53
N LEU A 333 7.10 -26.94 -6.30
CA LEU A 333 7.34 -25.81 -5.39
C LEU A 333 8.84 -25.60 -5.10
N ARG A 334 9.63 -26.66 -4.97
CA ARG A 334 11.07 -26.58 -4.75
C ARG A 334 11.82 -25.90 -5.90
N LEU A 335 11.31 -26.02 -7.12
CA LEU A 335 11.89 -25.37 -8.32
C LEU A 335 11.47 -23.91 -8.50
N LEU A 336 10.49 -23.44 -7.73
CA LEU A 336 9.92 -22.09 -7.85
C LEU A 336 10.28 -21.17 -6.67
N LEU A 337 10.78 -21.76 -5.57
CA LEU A 337 10.97 -21.06 -4.30
C LEU A 337 12.42 -21.09 -3.83
N PRO A 338 12.92 -19.97 -3.27
CA PRO A 338 14.13 -20.00 -2.44
C PRO A 338 13.93 -20.95 -1.24
N GLU A 339 15.02 -21.52 -0.73
CA GLU A 339 14.98 -22.50 0.35
C GLU A 339 14.15 -22.04 1.57
N ALA A 340 14.39 -20.80 2.04
CA ALA A 340 13.64 -20.25 3.18
C ALA A 340 12.13 -20.18 2.93
N SER A 341 11.71 -19.84 1.70
CA SER A 341 10.29 -19.81 1.31
C SER A 341 9.71 -21.21 1.21
N PHE A 342 10.45 -22.14 0.65
CA PHE A 342 10.04 -23.54 0.53
C PHE A 342 9.83 -24.18 1.91
N ASP A 343 10.80 -24.05 2.82
CA ASP A 343 10.72 -24.58 4.18
C ASP A 343 9.57 -23.97 4.97
N PHE A 344 9.33 -22.68 4.80
CA PHE A 344 8.20 -22.01 5.40
C PHE A 344 6.87 -22.58 4.93
N LEU A 345 6.67 -22.74 3.62
CA LEU A 345 5.45 -23.30 3.04
C LEU A 345 5.23 -24.75 3.51
N MET A 346 6.29 -25.57 3.53
CA MET A 346 6.22 -26.96 3.99
C MET A 346 5.84 -27.09 5.48
N LYS A 347 6.24 -26.13 6.32
CA LYS A 347 5.80 -26.04 7.72
C LYS A 347 4.35 -25.57 7.85
N LYS A 348 3.94 -24.60 7.02
CA LYS A 348 2.59 -24.04 7.02
C LYS A 348 1.54 -25.02 6.48
N SER A 349 1.88 -25.89 5.53
CA SER A 349 0.97 -26.91 4.99
C SER A 349 0.61 -28.05 5.98
N LYS A 350 1.40 -28.21 7.05
CA LYS A 350 1.17 -29.24 8.10
C LYS A 350 0.30 -28.75 9.26
N ARG A 351 -0.10 -27.48 9.24
CA ARG A 351 -0.98 -26.83 10.23
C ARG A 351 -2.42 -26.81 9.75
#